data_00b3d8a2d1bd597639463e345cc2fcbb
#
_entry.id   00b3d8a2d1bd597639463e345cc2fcbb
#
_cell.length_a   1.000
_cell.length_b   1.000
_cell.length_c   1.000
_cell.angle_alpha   90.00
_cell.angle_beta   90.00
_cell.angle_gamma   90.00
#
_symmetry.space_group_name_H-M   'P 1'
#
loop_
_entity.id
_entity.type
_entity.pdbx_description
1 polymer ?
#
loop_
_entity_poly.entity_id
_entity_poly.type
_entity_poly.pdbx_seq_one_letter_code
_entity_poly.pdbx_strand_id
1 'polypeptide(L)'
;LMQTSVMSPFIDAEIRPGLSVISDDELMAFIKETGNTVYHPVSTCRMGPQNQTDHVVNPDLKVRQVRNLRIADASIMPSIPSGNTHAPTMMIAEKAADMILASHHV
;
A
#
# COMPACT_ATOMS: atom_id res chain seq x y z
N LEU A 1 -22.05 5.82 10.71
CA LEU A 1 -21.99 7.07 9.93
C LEU A 1 -23.31 7.29 9.16
N MET A 2 -23.79 6.30 8.42
CA MET A 2 -24.97 6.39 7.55
C MET A 2 -26.29 6.63 8.32
N GLN A 3 -26.37 6.18 9.58
CA GLN A 3 -27.56 6.33 10.44
C GLN A 3 -27.56 7.62 11.28
N THR A 4 -26.63 8.53 11.06
CA THR A 4 -26.65 9.83 11.75
C THR A 4 -27.76 10.72 11.22
N SER A 5 -28.31 11.59 12.09
CA SER A 5 -29.39 12.53 11.72
C SER A 5 -28.99 13.48 10.58
N VAL A 6 -27.68 13.69 10.38
CA VAL A 6 -27.16 14.55 9.30
C VAL A 6 -27.18 13.82 7.96
N MET A 7 -26.86 12.51 7.93
CA MET A 7 -26.76 11.74 6.68
C MET A 7 -28.06 11.05 6.29
N SER A 8 -28.87 10.62 7.25
CA SER A 8 -30.10 9.87 6.98
C SER A 8 -31.09 10.52 5.98
N PRO A 9 -31.25 11.86 5.91
CA PRO A 9 -32.11 12.48 4.92
C PRO A 9 -31.67 12.33 3.46
N PHE A 10 -30.40 11.97 3.23
CA PHE A 10 -29.78 11.80 1.91
C PHE A 10 -29.61 10.34 1.48
N ILE A 11 -30.12 9.39 2.29
CA ILE A 11 -29.96 7.96 2.07
C ILE A 11 -31.33 7.31 2.01
N ASP A 12 -31.68 6.77 0.84
CA ASP A 12 -32.91 6.01 0.64
C ASP A 12 -32.84 4.61 1.23
N ALA A 13 -31.76 3.89 0.90
CA ALA A 13 -31.54 2.52 1.37
C ALA A 13 -30.07 2.13 1.33
N GLU A 14 -29.69 1.22 2.22
CA GLU A 14 -28.41 0.53 2.14
C GLU A 14 -28.53 -0.63 1.15
N ILE A 15 -27.70 -0.62 0.09
CA ILE A 15 -27.69 -1.65 -0.95
C ILE A 15 -26.75 -2.79 -0.58
N ARG A 16 -25.60 -2.48 0.03
CA ARG A 16 -24.57 -3.45 0.44
C ARG A 16 -23.95 -3.04 1.78
N PRO A 17 -23.81 -3.96 2.74
CA PRO A 17 -24.27 -5.36 2.73
C PRO A 17 -25.77 -5.54 2.70
N GLY A 18 -26.56 -4.50 2.97
CA GLY A 18 -28.00 -4.52 3.06
C GLY A 18 -28.50 -4.72 4.50
N LEU A 19 -29.74 -4.30 4.77
CA LEU A 19 -30.35 -4.26 6.12
C LEU A 19 -30.51 -5.66 6.76
N SER A 20 -30.35 -6.74 6.00
CA SER A 20 -30.41 -8.11 6.52
C SER A 20 -29.11 -8.61 7.13
N VAL A 21 -27.99 -7.91 6.92
CA VAL A 21 -26.67 -8.28 7.47
C VAL A 21 -26.44 -7.42 8.70
N ILE A 22 -26.77 -7.96 9.88
CA ILE A 22 -26.78 -7.21 11.15
C ILE A 22 -25.74 -7.72 12.14
N SER A 23 -25.56 -9.05 12.22
CA SER A 23 -24.61 -9.68 13.16
C SER A 23 -23.17 -9.65 12.62
N ASP A 24 -22.20 -9.74 13.53
CA ASP A 24 -20.78 -9.84 13.17
C ASP A 24 -20.48 -11.07 12.33
N ASP A 25 -21.18 -12.18 12.56
CA ASP A 25 -21.01 -13.42 11.79
C ASP A 25 -21.53 -13.24 10.35
N GLU A 26 -22.68 -12.61 10.16
CA GLU A 26 -23.23 -12.31 8.84
C GLU A 26 -22.34 -11.29 8.10
N LEU A 27 -21.85 -10.28 8.80
CA LEU A 27 -20.92 -9.30 8.24
C LEU A 27 -19.60 -9.96 7.83
N MET A 28 -19.08 -10.89 8.65
CA MET A 28 -17.87 -11.64 8.33
C MET A 28 -18.08 -12.57 7.11
N ALA A 29 -19.23 -13.21 7.02
CA ALA A 29 -19.58 -14.02 5.84
C ALA A 29 -19.65 -13.17 4.57
N PHE A 30 -20.32 -12.01 4.64
CA PHE A 30 -20.38 -11.05 3.55
C PHE A 30 -19.00 -10.57 3.11
N ILE A 31 -18.11 -10.19 4.05
CA ILE A 31 -16.74 -9.77 3.75
C ILE A 31 -15.95 -10.88 3.05
N LYS A 32 -16.06 -12.12 3.51
CA LYS A 32 -15.37 -13.25 2.89
C LYS A 32 -15.85 -13.54 1.46
N GLU A 33 -17.14 -13.35 1.20
CA GLU A 33 -17.72 -13.58 -0.12
C GLU A 33 -17.43 -12.42 -1.10
N THR A 34 -17.49 -11.18 -0.62
CA THR A 34 -17.43 -10.00 -1.49
C THR A 34 -16.08 -9.27 -1.46
N GLY A 35 -15.22 -9.59 -0.49
CA GLY A 35 -13.93 -8.96 -0.32
C GLY A 35 -13.03 -9.18 -1.54
N ASN A 36 -12.38 -8.09 -1.99
CA ASN A 36 -11.53 -8.13 -3.16
C ASN A 36 -10.27 -7.28 -2.94
N THR A 37 -9.27 -7.49 -3.79
CA THR A 37 -8.07 -6.67 -3.80
C THR A 37 -8.36 -5.29 -4.38
N VAL A 38 -7.68 -4.25 -3.86
CA VAL A 38 -7.67 -2.91 -4.46
C VAL A 38 -6.46 -2.71 -5.40
N TYR A 39 -5.75 -3.79 -5.75
CA TYR A 39 -4.63 -3.80 -6.69
C TYR A 39 -3.46 -2.90 -6.29
N HIS A 40 -3.16 -2.86 -4.99
CA HIS A 40 -2.04 -2.10 -4.44
C HIS A 40 -0.98 -3.02 -3.77
N PRO A 41 -0.37 -3.96 -4.53
CA PRO A 41 0.68 -4.82 -3.97
C PRO A 41 1.93 -4.00 -3.67
N VAL A 42 2.54 -4.29 -2.50
CA VAL A 42 3.78 -3.66 -2.03
C VAL A 42 4.69 -4.71 -1.38
N SER A 43 5.89 -4.31 -0.96
CA SER A 43 6.79 -5.07 -0.06
C SER A 43 7.45 -6.33 -0.64
N THR A 44 7.26 -6.67 -1.93
CA THR A 44 7.92 -7.84 -2.54
C THR A 44 9.45 -7.68 -2.66
N CYS A 45 9.94 -6.44 -2.73
CA CYS A 45 11.36 -6.09 -2.67
C CYS A 45 11.62 -5.14 -1.49
N ARG A 46 11.06 -5.43 -0.34
CA ARG A 46 11.03 -4.58 0.84
C ARG A 46 12.38 -3.94 1.17
N MET A 47 12.35 -2.63 1.44
CA MET A 47 13.49 -1.88 1.91
C MET A 47 13.68 -2.08 3.42
N GLY A 48 14.92 -2.12 3.83
CA GLY A 48 15.27 -2.23 5.25
C GLY A 48 16.66 -1.70 5.57
N PRO A 49 16.97 -1.55 6.86
CA PRO A 49 18.26 -1.03 7.33
C PRO A 49 19.38 -2.00 7.04
N GLN A 50 20.58 -1.48 6.81
CA GLN A 50 21.74 -2.26 6.35
C GLN A 50 22.17 -3.39 7.30
N ASN A 51 21.87 -3.25 8.58
CA ASN A 51 22.22 -4.23 9.62
C ASN A 51 21.23 -5.38 9.79
N GLN A 52 20.14 -5.41 9.02
CA GLN A 52 19.16 -6.50 8.98
C GLN A 52 19.31 -7.30 7.68
N THR A 53 18.79 -8.52 7.65
CA THR A 53 18.96 -9.43 6.51
C THR A 53 17.64 -9.82 5.83
N ASP A 54 16.52 -9.41 6.39
CA ASP A 54 15.18 -9.79 5.98
C ASP A 54 14.55 -8.84 4.94
N HIS A 55 15.38 -8.11 4.18
CA HIS A 55 14.94 -7.18 3.13
C HIS A 55 15.79 -7.31 1.86
N VAL A 56 15.26 -6.82 0.73
CA VAL A 56 15.86 -6.95 -0.60
C VAL A 56 16.73 -5.74 -0.95
N VAL A 57 16.28 -4.54 -0.64
CA VAL A 57 17.02 -3.31 -0.93
C VAL A 57 17.38 -2.55 0.34
N ASN A 58 18.52 -1.87 0.31
CA ASN A 58 18.97 -0.97 1.37
C ASN A 58 18.32 0.43 1.25
N PRO A 59 18.55 1.37 2.18
CA PRO A 59 18.00 2.73 2.09
C PRO A 59 18.42 3.52 0.86
N ASP A 60 19.53 3.13 0.18
CA ASP A 60 19.96 3.73 -1.08
C ASP A 60 19.28 3.07 -2.31
N LEU A 61 18.27 2.26 -2.09
CA LEU A 61 17.52 1.51 -3.10
C LEU A 61 18.35 0.48 -3.88
N LYS A 62 19.57 0.19 -3.43
CA LYS A 62 20.44 -0.81 -4.04
C LYS A 62 20.04 -2.21 -3.58
N VAL A 63 19.95 -3.13 -4.54
CA VAL A 63 19.70 -4.55 -4.26
C VAL A 63 20.91 -5.14 -3.53
N ARG A 64 20.64 -5.82 -2.42
CA ARG A 64 21.68 -6.48 -1.62
C ARG A 64 22.36 -7.58 -2.43
N GLN A 65 23.66 -7.71 -2.27
CA GLN A 65 24.48 -8.75 -2.92
C GLN A 65 24.52 -8.69 -4.46
N VAL A 66 23.86 -7.70 -5.09
CA VAL A 66 23.91 -7.48 -6.54
C VAL A 66 24.50 -6.11 -6.82
N ARG A 67 25.52 -6.07 -7.68
CA ARG A 67 26.15 -4.79 -8.05
C ARG A 67 25.33 -4.06 -9.13
N ASN A 68 25.31 -2.74 -9.06
CA ASN A 68 24.75 -1.85 -10.07
C ASN A 68 23.26 -2.09 -10.36
N LEU A 69 22.49 -2.57 -9.39
CA LEU A 69 21.06 -2.77 -9.50
C LEU A 69 20.32 -2.00 -8.40
N ARG A 70 19.30 -1.25 -8.78
CA ARG A 70 18.35 -0.58 -7.88
C ARG A 70 16.92 -0.98 -8.20
N ILE A 71 16.05 -0.87 -7.20
CA ILE A 71 14.59 -1.02 -7.35
C ILE A 71 13.95 0.26 -6.81
N ALA A 72 13.05 0.87 -7.60
CA ALA A 72 12.44 2.16 -7.30
C ALA A 72 10.95 2.16 -7.67
N ASP A 73 10.19 1.28 -7.06
CA ASP A 73 8.75 1.16 -7.26
C ASP A 73 8.04 0.80 -5.93
N ALA A 74 6.75 0.52 -5.98
CA ALA A 74 5.95 0.17 -4.80
C ALA A 74 6.46 -1.07 -4.04
N SER A 75 7.22 -1.95 -4.69
CA SER A 75 7.72 -3.18 -4.07
C SER A 75 8.70 -2.93 -2.93
N ILE A 76 9.37 -1.77 -2.91
CA ILE A 76 10.32 -1.41 -1.85
C ILE A 76 9.64 -0.95 -0.55
N MET A 77 8.37 -0.60 -0.57
CA MET A 77 7.65 -0.12 0.63
C MET A 77 7.70 -1.18 1.73
N PRO A 78 8.13 -0.86 2.96
CA PRO A 78 8.17 -1.83 4.06
C PRO A 78 6.81 -2.35 4.47
N SER A 79 5.77 -1.54 4.31
CA SER A 79 4.37 -1.86 4.60
C SER A 79 3.45 -1.09 3.66
N ILE A 80 2.19 -1.53 3.57
CA ILE A 80 1.19 -0.82 2.80
C ILE A 80 0.88 0.54 3.45
N PRO A 81 0.84 1.65 2.69
CA PRO A 81 0.47 2.96 3.23
C PRO A 81 -1.02 3.03 3.55
N SER A 82 -1.43 4.04 4.32
CA SER A 82 -2.82 4.25 4.73
C SER A 82 -3.76 4.72 3.61
N GLY A 83 -3.23 4.98 2.43
CA GLY A 83 -3.97 5.41 1.23
C GLY A 83 -3.49 4.68 -0.02
N ASN A 84 -3.93 5.17 -1.19
CA ASN A 84 -3.53 4.61 -2.47
C ASN A 84 -2.03 4.69 -2.69
N THR A 85 -1.46 3.69 -3.35
CA THR A 85 0.00 3.56 -3.54
C THR A 85 0.59 4.47 -4.61
N HIS A 86 -0.23 5.18 -5.41
CA HIS A 86 0.25 6.00 -6.51
C HIS A 86 1.19 7.13 -6.06
N ALA A 87 0.72 7.98 -5.15
CA ALA A 87 1.51 9.13 -4.68
C ALA A 87 2.83 8.71 -4.00
N PRO A 88 2.86 7.74 -3.06
CA PRO A 88 4.13 7.26 -2.51
C PRO A 88 5.03 6.59 -3.55
N THR A 89 4.50 5.94 -4.58
CA THR A 89 5.31 5.37 -5.67
C THR A 89 5.99 6.48 -6.49
N MET A 90 5.29 7.56 -6.79
CA MET A 90 5.88 8.72 -7.45
C MET A 90 6.99 9.35 -6.60
N MET A 91 6.76 9.51 -5.29
CA MET A 91 7.77 10.02 -4.36
C MET A 91 9.03 9.13 -4.33
N ILE A 92 8.85 7.81 -4.33
CA ILE A 92 9.96 6.85 -4.42
C ILE A 92 10.75 7.05 -5.71
N ALA A 93 10.07 7.21 -6.85
CA ALA A 93 10.71 7.40 -8.15
C ALA A 93 11.51 8.71 -8.22
N GLU A 94 10.95 9.82 -7.76
CA GLU A 94 11.62 11.12 -7.66
C GLU A 94 12.86 11.03 -6.79
N LYS A 95 12.72 10.44 -5.59
CA LYS A 95 13.86 10.28 -4.69
C LYS A 95 14.94 9.35 -5.25
N ALA A 96 14.56 8.32 -5.99
CA ALA A 96 15.49 7.43 -6.68
C ALA A 96 16.27 8.16 -7.77
N ALA A 97 15.60 9.03 -8.53
CA ALA A 97 16.25 9.86 -9.55
C ALA A 97 17.33 10.76 -8.95
N ASP A 98 17.02 11.45 -7.84
CA ASP A 98 18.00 12.26 -7.11
C ASP A 98 19.22 11.45 -6.64
N MET A 99 18.98 10.26 -6.07
CA MET A 99 20.05 9.37 -5.60
C MET A 99 20.94 8.86 -6.74
N ILE A 100 20.36 8.60 -7.92
CA ILE A 100 21.07 8.16 -9.11
C ILE A 100 21.94 9.30 -9.63
N LEU A 101 21.37 10.49 -9.80
CA LEU A 101 22.10 11.68 -10.28
C LEU A 101 23.28 12.00 -9.35
N ALA A 102 23.04 12.03 -8.03
CA ALA A 102 24.08 12.29 -7.04
C ALA A 102 25.21 11.26 -7.10
N SER A 103 24.94 10.01 -7.48
CA SER A 103 25.96 8.95 -7.60
C SER A 103 26.79 9.02 -8.89
N HIS A 104 26.41 9.83 -9.86
CA HIS A 104 27.12 10.03 -11.14
C HIS A 104 27.92 11.33 -11.19
N HIS A 105 27.80 12.19 -10.17
CA HIS A 105 28.56 13.44 -10.08
C HIS A 105 29.88 13.30 -9.28
N VAL A 106 30.57 12.16 -9.42
CA VAL A 106 31.93 11.95 -8.88
C VAL A 106 32.94 11.89 -10.00
#